data_c0a97d036da1dc81b0299e4a97be1e7f
#
_entry.id   c0a97d036da1dc81b0299e4a97be1e7f
#
_cell.length_a   1.000
_cell.length_b   1.000
_cell.length_c   1.000
_cell.angle_alpha   90.00
_cell.angle_beta   90.00
_cell.angle_gamma   90.00
#
_symmetry.space_group_name_H-M   'P 1'
#
loop_
_entity.id
_entity.type
_entity.pdbx_description
1 polymer ?
#
loop_
_entity_poly.entity_id
_entity_poly.type
_entity_poly.pdbx_seq_one_letter_code
_entity_poly.pdbx_strand_id
1 'polypeptide(L)'
;MRSGVKKFVVFAAALLACGSAHAQTPAEPARPKAPSEPWLLGTWGGERTKLYERGVDLQIGFVGEFAYNAAGGNAALGGFTGQGLFGATFDLDKIIGLPKTKLQVTYTSRFGRNLVEDAGLGTLALVQEVWGRGQTVRLTQMSLEHRFFDDMVTLRWGRVAMGDGFASFSCDFQNLTFCGSQPGNIVGNYIYNWPISQWGAIATLNVPEFGYIRAGIFDVNGSYLSYDNKLLPVWYPDSDGVLLPIEIAWLPKFDGGRLPGSYKIGAWYSTATLSDVVSDVTSNIPATTGLPLVQSSGLYGFYLNFEQQFTRNTSDNAKAGLRGFVNFSIADQQTSATWMQVAGGLVYTGPFTSRPNDSISFGAGTTQVNPRLIGAQNTLSGLGLQPAVIRNSEYVFELQYGLVPTPGLTIRPNVQYIYTPDTISQNVNILVLGLKTVINF
;
A
#
# COMPACT_ATOMS: atom_id res chain seq x y z
N MET A 1 -33.70 -18.27 -20.39
CA MET A 1 -33.24 -19.65 -20.71
C MET A 1 -32.23 -20.05 -19.62
N ARG A 2 -32.58 -21.09 -18.86
CA ARG A 2 -31.83 -21.59 -17.71
C ARG A 2 -30.84 -22.66 -18.17
N SER A 3 -29.52 -22.47 -17.98
CA SER A 3 -28.58 -23.57 -17.68
C SER A 3 -27.13 -23.00 -17.67
N GLY A 4 -26.47 -23.03 -16.55
CA GLY A 4 -25.05 -22.60 -16.45
C GLY A 4 -24.50 -22.45 -15.05
N VAL A 5 -25.21 -22.77 -14.00
CA VAL A 5 -24.76 -22.65 -12.61
C VAL A 5 -24.68 -24.01 -11.93
N LYS A 6 -23.84 -24.92 -12.44
CA LYS A 6 -23.55 -26.22 -11.76
C LYS A 6 -22.17 -26.76 -12.14
N LYS A 7 -21.06 -26.04 -11.89
CA LYS A 7 -19.70 -26.64 -11.99
C LYS A 7 -18.62 -25.97 -11.11
N PHE A 8 -18.97 -25.32 -10.02
CA PHE A 8 -17.97 -24.65 -9.14
C PHE A 8 -17.97 -25.13 -7.68
N VAL A 9 -18.46 -26.33 -7.38
CA VAL A 9 -18.52 -26.87 -6.00
C VAL A 9 -17.74 -28.19 -5.82
N VAL A 10 -16.68 -28.46 -6.54
CA VAL A 10 -15.90 -29.73 -6.39
C VAL A 10 -14.39 -29.50 -6.24
N PHE A 11 -13.93 -28.45 -5.61
CA PHE A 11 -12.47 -28.31 -5.30
C PHE A 11 -12.14 -28.07 -3.82
N ALA A 12 -13.08 -28.24 -2.90
CA ALA A 12 -12.87 -28.04 -1.47
C ALA A 12 -12.83 -29.31 -0.61
N ALA A 13 -12.82 -30.50 -1.19
CA ALA A 13 -12.99 -31.75 -0.43
C ALA A 13 -11.84 -32.76 -0.52
N ALA A 14 -10.61 -32.37 -0.87
CA ALA A 14 -9.50 -33.31 -1.05
C ALA A 14 -8.27 -33.03 -0.16
N LEU A 15 -8.41 -32.49 1.05
CA LEU A 15 -7.31 -32.30 2.02
C LEU A 15 -7.69 -32.74 3.44
N LEU A 16 -8.29 -33.92 3.56
CA LEU A 16 -8.54 -34.57 4.85
C LEU A 16 -7.98 -36.00 4.83
N ALA A 17 -6.66 -36.13 4.98
CA ALA A 17 -6.02 -37.31 5.57
C ALA A 17 -4.48 -37.13 5.57
N CYS A 18 -3.91 -36.58 6.63
CA CYS A 18 -2.54 -36.90 7.05
C CYS A 18 -2.38 -36.71 8.54
N GLY A 19 -1.83 -37.75 9.15
CA GLY A 19 -1.87 -38.05 10.57
C GLY A 19 -1.15 -37.08 11.49
N SER A 20 -1.55 -37.17 12.73
CA SER A 20 -1.06 -36.50 13.92
C SER A 20 0.44 -36.69 14.15
N ALA A 21 1.24 -35.73 13.73
CA ALA A 21 2.57 -35.49 14.27
C ALA A 21 2.46 -34.35 15.29
N HIS A 22 2.80 -34.62 16.54
CA HIS A 22 2.91 -33.62 17.60
C HIS A 22 4.08 -32.69 17.25
N ALA A 23 3.82 -31.63 16.50
CA ALA A 23 4.76 -30.54 16.32
C ALA A 23 4.65 -29.63 17.56
N GLN A 24 5.79 -29.39 18.19
CA GLN A 24 5.91 -28.37 19.25
C GLN A 24 5.38 -27.04 18.70
N THR A 25 4.40 -26.49 19.38
CA THR A 25 3.81 -25.18 19.09
C THR A 25 4.93 -24.17 18.87
N PRO A 26 5.06 -23.52 17.71
CA PRO A 26 5.94 -22.37 17.58
C PRO A 26 5.45 -21.35 18.61
N ALA A 27 6.34 -20.87 19.47
CA ALA A 27 5.99 -19.83 20.43
C ALA A 27 5.29 -18.72 19.66
N GLU A 28 4.05 -18.40 20.03
CA GLU A 28 3.30 -17.26 19.53
C GLU A 28 4.30 -16.09 19.49
N PRO A 29 4.45 -15.36 18.36
CA PRO A 29 5.29 -14.17 18.38
C PRO A 29 4.78 -13.36 19.54
N ALA A 30 5.63 -13.17 20.56
CA ALA A 30 5.24 -12.64 21.85
C ALA A 30 4.32 -11.46 21.60
N ARG A 31 3.05 -11.59 22.00
CA ARG A 31 2.11 -10.47 21.89
C ARG A 31 2.83 -9.29 22.49
N PRO A 32 2.85 -8.12 21.83
CA PRO A 32 3.39 -6.96 22.48
C PRO A 32 2.77 -6.91 23.85
N LYS A 33 3.59 -6.92 24.90
CA LYS A 33 3.11 -6.71 26.27
C LYS A 33 2.22 -5.49 26.21
N ALA A 34 1.10 -5.53 26.93
CA ALA A 34 0.18 -4.42 27.08
C ALA A 34 0.95 -3.10 27.10
N PRO A 35 0.52 -2.11 26.35
CA PRO A 35 1.35 -1.12 25.67
C PRO A 35 2.28 -0.35 26.60
N SER A 36 3.51 -0.82 26.69
CA SER A 36 4.67 0.06 26.95
C SER A 36 5.11 0.73 25.65
N GLU A 37 4.34 0.54 24.60
CA GLU A 37 4.60 0.90 23.22
C GLU A 37 4.26 2.35 22.93
N PRO A 38 4.84 2.89 21.87
CA PRO A 38 5.19 4.27 21.68
C PRO A 38 3.96 5.15 21.40
N TRP A 39 3.20 5.36 22.44
CA TRP A 39 2.06 6.26 22.40
C TRP A 39 2.45 7.62 22.97
N LEU A 40 2.19 8.69 22.24
CA LEU A 40 2.50 10.06 22.67
C LEU A 40 1.87 10.41 24.02
N LEU A 41 0.65 9.92 24.27
CA LEU A 41 -0.08 10.13 25.52
C LEU A 41 0.04 8.95 26.51
N GLY A 42 0.97 8.02 26.25
CA GLY A 42 1.21 6.84 27.08
C GLY A 42 -0.03 5.96 27.27
N THR A 43 -0.19 5.41 28.48
CA THR A 43 -1.29 4.49 28.81
C THR A 43 -2.54 5.18 29.36
N TRP A 44 -2.63 6.50 29.29
CA TRP A 44 -3.74 7.32 29.87
C TRP A 44 -3.98 7.00 31.35
N GLY A 45 -2.91 6.96 32.14
CA GLY A 45 -2.99 6.57 33.54
C GLY A 45 -3.40 5.11 33.79
N GLY A 46 -3.20 4.24 32.77
CA GLY A 46 -3.53 2.82 32.84
C GLY A 46 -4.87 2.44 32.20
N GLU A 47 -5.71 3.40 31.80
CA GLU A 47 -7.02 3.09 31.19
C GLU A 47 -6.89 2.36 29.85
N ARG A 48 -5.89 2.73 29.01
CA ARG A 48 -5.59 2.02 27.77
C ARG A 48 -5.23 0.55 28.02
N THR A 49 -4.43 0.29 29.06
CA THR A 49 -4.06 -1.06 29.46
C THR A 49 -5.29 -1.87 29.90
N LYS A 50 -6.18 -1.28 30.71
CA LYS A 50 -7.43 -1.93 31.12
C LYS A 50 -8.34 -2.28 29.94
N LEU A 51 -8.44 -1.39 28.95
CA LEU A 51 -9.19 -1.66 27.71
C LEU A 51 -8.59 -2.84 26.96
N TYR A 52 -7.27 -2.85 26.77
CA TYR A 52 -6.55 -3.94 26.11
C TYR A 52 -6.73 -5.29 26.83
N GLU A 53 -6.65 -5.30 28.15
CA GLU A 53 -6.89 -6.50 28.95
C GLU A 53 -8.32 -7.03 28.81
N ARG A 54 -9.30 -6.14 28.60
CA ARG A 54 -10.70 -6.48 28.31
C ARG A 54 -10.97 -6.83 26.86
N GLY A 55 -9.93 -6.86 26.00
CA GLY A 55 -10.03 -7.24 24.61
C GLY A 55 -10.26 -6.08 23.63
N VAL A 56 -10.06 -4.82 24.04
CA VAL A 56 -10.20 -3.65 23.16
C VAL A 56 -8.85 -2.97 23.00
N ASP A 57 -8.27 -3.05 21.78
CA ASP A 57 -7.04 -2.34 21.42
C ASP A 57 -7.37 -1.15 20.55
N LEU A 58 -7.17 0.06 21.08
CA LEU A 58 -7.48 1.30 20.40
C LEU A 58 -6.33 1.75 19.49
N GLN A 59 -6.68 2.20 18.30
CA GLN A 59 -5.76 2.75 17.30
C GLN A 59 -6.18 4.19 17.02
N ILE A 60 -5.37 5.15 17.48
CA ILE A 60 -5.59 6.57 17.25
C ILE A 60 -4.28 7.15 16.71
N GLY A 61 -4.34 7.74 15.53
CA GLY A 61 -3.15 8.23 14.87
C GLY A 61 -3.40 9.47 14.02
N PHE A 62 -2.32 10.14 13.71
CA PHE A 62 -2.32 11.28 12.80
C PHE A 62 -1.05 11.27 11.94
N VAL A 63 -1.22 11.52 10.65
CA VAL A 63 -0.10 11.79 9.73
C VAL A 63 -0.36 13.14 9.08
N GLY A 64 0.59 14.06 9.23
CA GLY A 64 0.56 15.38 8.59
C GLY A 64 1.77 15.53 7.67
N GLU A 65 1.52 16.05 6.46
CA GLU A 65 2.57 16.26 5.46
C GLU A 65 2.49 17.68 4.91
N PHE A 66 3.48 18.50 5.25
CA PHE A 66 3.74 19.76 4.58
C PHE A 66 4.73 19.54 3.44
N ALA A 67 4.51 20.19 2.30
CA ALA A 67 5.44 20.21 1.18
C ALA A 67 5.49 21.60 0.56
N TYR A 68 6.69 22.03 0.13
CA TYR A 68 6.92 23.30 -0.55
C TYR A 68 7.69 23.05 -1.85
N ASN A 69 7.11 23.51 -2.96
CA ASN A 69 7.79 23.48 -4.26
C ASN A 69 8.83 24.58 -4.33
N ALA A 70 10.12 24.23 -4.22
CA ALA A 70 11.24 25.16 -4.24
C ALA A 70 11.75 25.46 -5.65
N ALA A 71 11.54 24.53 -6.61
CA ALA A 71 11.93 24.73 -8.02
C ALA A 71 11.13 23.84 -8.95
N GLY A 72 10.94 24.30 -10.18
CA GLY A 72 10.16 23.64 -11.22
C GLY A 72 8.64 23.82 -11.04
N GLY A 73 7.82 23.13 -11.86
CA GLY A 73 6.37 23.32 -11.87
C GLY A 73 5.96 24.73 -12.31
N ASN A 74 4.70 25.09 -12.04
CA ASN A 74 4.12 26.38 -12.43
C ASN A 74 4.21 27.45 -11.34
N ALA A 75 4.33 27.05 -10.08
CA ALA A 75 4.36 27.98 -8.94
C ALA A 75 5.20 27.48 -7.77
N ALA A 76 5.96 28.39 -7.15
CA ALA A 76 6.65 28.17 -5.89
C ALA A 76 5.66 28.41 -4.74
N LEU A 77 5.03 27.37 -4.24
CA LEU A 77 4.06 27.45 -3.13
C LEU A 77 4.13 26.21 -2.24
N GLY A 78 3.52 26.30 -1.05
CA GLY A 78 3.42 25.22 -0.08
C GLY A 78 2.01 24.69 0.04
N GLY A 79 1.89 23.40 0.36
CA GLY A 79 0.63 22.72 0.64
C GLY A 79 0.74 21.83 1.86
N PHE A 80 -0.36 21.68 2.60
CA PHE A 80 -0.47 20.76 3.72
C PHE A 80 -1.59 19.77 3.46
N THR A 81 -1.32 18.51 3.78
CA THR A 81 -2.33 17.46 3.79
C THR A 81 -2.18 16.61 5.06
N GLY A 82 -3.27 16.05 5.53
CA GLY A 82 -3.29 15.26 6.75
C GLY A 82 -4.25 14.09 6.70
N GLN A 83 -3.95 13.09 7.52
CA GLN A 83 -4.81 11.93 7.76
C GLN A 83 -4.95 11.70 9.26
N GLY A 84 -6.18 11.76 9.75
CA GLY A 84 -6.55 11.22 11.05
C GLY A 84 -6.96 9.75 10.93
N LEU A 85 -6.63 8.94 11.93
CA LEU A 85 -7.01 7.55 12.06
C LEU A 85 -7.66 7.34 13.42
N PHE A 86 -8.80 6.66 13.42
CA PHE A 86 -9.47 6.18 14.62
C PHE A 86 -9.99 4.77 14.38
N GLY A 87 -9.60 3.82 15.23
CA GLY A 87 -10.01 2.44 15.10
C GLY A 87 -9.87 1.65 16.39
N ALA A 88 -10.38 0.43 16.35
CA ALA A 88 -10.21 -0.54 17.41
C ALA A 88 -10.13 -1.96 16.86
N THR A 89 -9.32 -2.78 17.50
CA THR A 89 -9.33 -4.23 17.36
C THR A 89 -9.98 -4.84 18.60
N PHE A 90 -11.01 -5.64 18.40
CA PHE A 90 -11.76 -6.35 19.44
C PHE A 90 -11.32 -7.82 19.46
N ASP A 91 -10.75 -8.27 20.54
CA ASP A 91 -10.43 -9.67 20.82
C ASP A 91 -11.73 -10.37 21.31
N LEU A 92 -12.37 -11.08 20.39
CA LEU A 92 -13.69 -11.69 20.68
C LEU A 92 -13.60 -12.88 21.62
N ASP A 93 -12.42 -13.46 21.83
CA ASP A 93 -12.21 -14.46 22.88
C ASP A 93 -12.41 -13.84 24.26
N LYS A 94 -11.79 -12.68 24.50
CA LYS A 94 -11.91 -11.96 25.77
C LYS A 94 -13.29 -11.35 25.99
N ILE A 95 -13.98 -10.93 24.93
CA ILE A 95 -15.23 -10.16 25.02
C ILE A 95 -16.45 -11.09 25.12
N ILE A 96 -16.49 -12.13 24.31
CA ILE A 96 -17.67 -13.01 24.16
C ILE A 96 -17.31 -14.51 24.16
N GLY A 97 -16.05 -14.89 24.46
CA GLY A 97 -15.61 -16.28 24.50
C GLY A 97 -15.54 -16.95 23.12
N LEU A 98 -15.32 -16.20 22.04
CA LEU A 98 -15.11 -16.73 20.68
C LEU A 98 -13.60 -16.82 20.42
N PRO A 99 -12.97 -18.01 20.60
CA PRO A 99 -11.52 -18.14 20.62
C PRO A 99 -10.89 -17.80 19.26
N LYS A 100 -9.63 -17.32 19.30
CA LYS A 100 -8.80 -17.02 18.12
C LYS A 100 -9.46 -16.10 17.10
N THR A 101 -10.46 -15.29 17.50
CA THR A 101 -11.23 -14.42 16.61
C THR A 101 -11.05 -12.95 16.99
N LYS A 102 -10.81 -12.12 15.99
CA LYS A 102 -10.70 -10.66 16.14
C LYS A 102 -11.61 -9.94 15.17
N LEU A 103 -12.25 -8.86 15.63
CA LEU A 103 -12.95 -7.89 14.80
C LEU A 103 -12.11 -6.61 14.78
N GLN A 104 -11.82 -6.07 13.60
CA GLN A 104 -11.19 -4.76 13.46
C GLN A 104 -12.14 -3.79 12.77
N VAL A 105 -12.26 -2.58 13.32
CA VAL A 105 -13.00 -1.47 12.71
C VAL A 105 -12.10 -0.24 12.73
N THR A 106 -11.90 0.39 11.58
CA THR A 106 -11.03 1.56 11.45
C THR A 106 -11.64 2.58 10.49
N TYR A 107 -11.63 3.84 10.90
CA TYR A 107 -11.99 5.00 10.11
C TYR A 107 -10.76 5.86 9.86
N THR A 108 -10.70 6.48 8.68
CA THR A 108 -9.73 7.52 8.37
C THR A 108 -10.44 8.78 7.90
N SER A 109 -9.83 9.91 8.21
CA SER A 109 -10.22 11.23 7.69
C SER A 109 -9.02 11.84 6.98
N ARG A 110 -9.13 12.10 5.68
CA ARG A 110 -8.10 12.81 4.91
C ARG A 110 -8.58 14.22 4.59
N PHE A 111 -7.66 15.17 4.63
CA PHE A 111 -7.95 16.60 4.39
C PHE A 111 -6.70 17.34 3.95
N GLY A 112 -6.89 18.50 3.33
CA GLY A 112 -5.80 19.38 2.91
C GLY A 112 -5.81 19.69 1.42
N ARG A 113 -4.63 19.92 0.82
CA ARG A 113 -4.44 20.35 -0.56
C ARG A 113 -3.39 19.51 -1.27
N ASN A 114 -3.57 19.30 -2.58
CA ASN A 114 -2.62 18.58 -3.42
C ASN A 114 -1.57 19.53 -4.01
N LEU A 115 -0.36 19.47 -3.50
CA LEU A 115 0.70 20.32 -4.04
C LEU A 115 1.01 20.02 -5.51
N VAL A 116 0.85 18.77 -5.97
CA VAL A 116 1.10 18.39 -7.38
C VAL A 116 0.17 19.16 -8.30
N GLU A 117 -1.11 19.27 -7.95
CA GLU A 117 -2.10 20.03 -8.73
C GLU A 117 -1.92 21.54 -8.54
N ASP A 118 -1.85 22.00 -7.27
CA ASP A 118 -1.81 23.43 -6.93
C ASP A 118 -0.59 24.15 -7.50
N ALA A 119 0.57 23.51 -7.49
CA ALA A 119 1.81 24.05 -8.04
C ALA A 119 2.10 23.61 -9.49
N GLY A 120 1.22 22.80 -10.07
CA GLY A 120 1.38 22.29 -11.44
C GLY A 120 2.68 21.52 -11.64
N LEU A 121 3.00 20.60 -10.72
CA LEU A 121 4.27 19.85 -10.76
C LEU A 121 4.32 18.85 -11.92
N GLY A 122 3.16 18.29 -12.31
CA GLY A 122 3.08 17.31 -13.39
C GLY A 122 3.80 16.00 -13.08
N THR A 123 3.93 15.60 -11.80
CA THR A 123 4.59 14.35 -11.41
C THR A 123 3.63 13.17 -11.48
N LEU A 124 4.11 11.97 -11.85
CA LEU A 124 3.31 10.74 -11.88
C LEU A 124 2.95 10.26 -10.46
N ALA A 125 3.83 10.50 -9.50
CA ALA A 125 3.58 10.16 -8.10
C ALA A 125 3.30 11.42 -7.26
N LEU A 126 2.48 11.29 -6.23
CA LEU A 126 2.22 12.36 -5.27
C LEU A 126 3.46 12.63 -4.41
N VAL A 127 3.80 13.91 -4.21
CA VAL A 127 4.87 14.34 -3.30
C VAL A 127 4.43 14.33 -1.83
N GLN A 128 3.15 14.07 -1.58
CA GLN A 128 2.50 13.90 -0.28
C GLN A 128 1.61 12.65 -0.35
N GLU A 129 2.05 11.52 0.22
CA GLU A 129 1.38 10.23 0.05
C GLU A 129 -0.02 10.17 0.66
N VAL A 130 -0.25 10.94 1.74
CA VAL A 130 -1.55 10.96 2.41
C VAL A 130 -2.62 11.74 1.65
N TRP A 131 -2.29 12.46 0.57
CA TRP A 131 -3.31 13.15 -0.23
C TRP A 131 -4.23 12.18 -0.96
N GLY A 132 -3.74 11.11 -1.54
CA GLY A 132 -4.47 10.26 -2.48
C GLY A 132 -5.78 9.69 -1.94
N ARG A 133 -6.66 9.28 -2.84
CA ARG A 133 -7.94 8.59 -2.58
C ARG A 133 -9.03 9.45 -1.92
N GLY A 134 -8.94 10.77 -2.07
CA GLY A 134 -10.00 11.72 -1.72
C GLY A 134 -9.96 12.26 -0.30
N GLN A 135 -10.39 13.49 -0.19
CA GLN A 135 -10.42 14.27 1.06
C GLN A 135 -11.77 14.07 1.75
N THR A 136 -11.91 13.00 2.50
CA THR A 136 -13.17 12.61 3.14
C THR A 136 -12.94 11.67 4.32
N VAL A 137 -13.97 11.41 5.10
CA VAL A 137 -13.98 10.36 6.12
C VAL A 137 -14.44 9.05 5.48
N ARG A 138 -13.69 7.95 5.74
CA ARG A 138 -13.99 6.62 5.19
C ARG A 138 -13.97 5.55 6.25
N LEU A 139 -14.86 4.55 6.10
CA LEU A 139 -14.69 3.25 6.72
C LEU A 139 -13.54 2.52 5.98
N THR A 140 -12.36 2.55 6.57
CA THR A 140 -11.13 2.04 5.96
C THR A 140 -10.97 0.54 6.18
N GLN A 141 -11.48 0.03 7.30
CA GLN A 141 -11.48 -1.40 7.58
C GLN A 141 -12.67 -1.77 8.47
N MET A 142 -13.31 -2.89 8.14
CA MET A 142 -14.24 -3.61 9.00
C MET A 142 -14.13 -5.08 8.65
N SER A 143 -13.32 -5.82 9.41
CA SER A 143 -13.01 -7.20 9.07
C SER A 143 -12.96 -8.11 10.28
N LEU A 144 -13.38 -9.35 10.10
CA LEU A 144 -13.16 -10.45 11.02
C LEU A 144 -11.91 -11.23 10.60
N GLU A 145 -11.10 -11.62 11.58
CA GLU A 145 -9.98 -12.53 11.42
C GLU A 145 -10.18 -13.70 12.37
N HIS A 146 -10.06 -14.91 11.83
CA HIS A 146 -10.10 -16.15 12.62
C HIS A 146 -8.92 -17.04 12.25
N ARG A 147 -8.34 -17.71 13.27
CA ARG A 147 -7.21 -18.62 13.11
C ARG A 147 -7.63 -20.05 13.35
N PHE A 148 -7.27 -20.94 12.44
CA PHE A 148 -7.59 -22.36 12.45
C PHE A 148 -6.30 -23.19 12.59
N PHE A 149 -6.46 -24.45 12.99
CA PHE A 149 -5.40 -25.47 12.97
C PHE A 149 -4.12 -24.98 13.66
N ASP A 150 -4.23 -24.59 14.93
CA ASP A 150 -3.12 -24.07 15.73
C ASP A 150 -2.35 -22.93 15.04
N ASP A 151 -3.13 -21.97 14.50
CA ASP A 151 -2.66 -20.77 13.82
C ASP A 151 -1.98 -21.03 12.45
N MET A 152 -2.03 -22.28 11.94
CA MET A 152 -1.49 -22.61 10.64
C MET A 152 -2.25 -21.90 9.50
N VAL A 153 -3.56 -21.74 9.64
CA VAL A 153 -4.39 -21.04 8.66
C VAL A 153 -5.06 -19.84 9.31
N THR A 154 -4.90 -18.67 8.70
CA THR A 154 -5.60 -17.43 9.08
C THR A 154 -6.55 -17.05 7.96
N LEU A 155 -7.81 -16.84 8.28
CA LEU A 155 -8.82 -16.29 7.36
C LEU A 155 -9.24 -14.91 7.85
N ARG A 156 -9.13 -13.90 7.00
CA ARG A 156 -9.62 -12.53 7.26
C ARG A 156 -10.61 -12.15 6.16
N TRP A 157 -11.79 -11.66 6.54
CA TRP A 157 -12.83 -11.29 5.57
C TRP A 157 -13.62 -10.08 6.04
N GLY A 158 -14.22 -9.36 5.09
CA GLY A 158 -14.97 -8.12 5.34
C GLY A 158 -14.54 -6.99 4.41
N ARG A 159 -14.59 -5.78 4.93
CA ARG A 159 -14.07 -4.58 4.25
C ARG A 159 -12.58 -4.44 4.57
N VAL A 160 -11.74 -4.70 3.58
CA VAL A 160 -10.27 -4.64 3.69
C VAL A 160 -9.67 -4.02 2.43
N ALA A 161 -8.60 -3.26 2.58
CA ALA A 161 -7.82 -2.82 1.43
C ALA A 161 -6.95 -3.97 0.92
N MET A 162 -6.88 -4.18 -0.40
CA MET A 162 -6.00 -5.20 -0.98
C MET A 162 -4.54 -4.94 -0.57
N GLY A 163 -4.10 -3.67 -0.62
CA GLY A 163 -2.74 -3.28 -0.28
C GLY A 163 -2.33 -3.51 1.18
N ASP A 164 -3.27 -3.74 2.11
CA ASP A 164 -2.94 -4.12 3.49
C ASP A 164 -2.54 -5.60 3.59
N GLY A 165 -3.05 -6.41 2.69
CA GLY A 165 -2.78 -7.85 2.66
C GLY A 165 -1.67 -8.25 1.71
N PHE A 166 -1.50 -7.55 0.59
CA PHE A 166 -0.63 -7.93 -0.52
C PHE A 166 0.26 -6.78 -0.94
N ALA A 167 1.48 -7.09 -1.39
CA ALA A 167 2.48 -6.12 -1.80
C ALA A 167 2.76 -5.02 -0.74
N SER A 168 2.51 -5.32 0.53
CA SER A 168 2.69 -4.37 1.63
C SER A 168 4.16 -4.26 2.03
N PHE A 169 4.64 -3.04 2.29
CA PHE A 169 5.98 -2.79 2.79
C PHE A 169 6.00 -1.54 3.70
N SER A 170 7.16 -1.25 4.31
CA SER A 170 7.29 -0.10 5.21
C SER A 170 7.12 1.22 4.47
N CYS A 171 6.27 2.12 5.02
CA CYS A 171 6.06 3.46 4.48
C CYS A 171 6.79 4.50 5.36
N ASP A 172 8.09 4.65 5.13
CA ASP A 172 8.92 5.60 5.88
C ASP A 172 9.02 6.98 5.23
N PHE A 173 8.79 7.09 3.93
CA PHE A 173 8.97 8.27 3.10
C PHE A 173 7.68 9.09 2.95
N GLN A 174 7.81 10.32 2.41
CA GLN A 174 6.68 11.20 2.13
C GLN A 174 6.19 11.06 0.68
N ASN A 175 7.09 10.80 -0.27
CA ASN A 175 6.71 10.60 -1.67
C ASN A 175 6.01 9.24 -1.85
N LEU A 176 4.91 9.22 -2.58
CA LEU A 176 4.10 8.02 -2.82
C LEU A 176 4.87 6.90 -3.55
N THR A 177 5.93 7.23 -4.29
CA THR A 177 6.81 6.23 -4.93
C THR A 177 7.36 5.20 -3.93
N PHE A 178 7.56 5.63 -2.67
CA PHE A 178 8.15 4.81 -1.59
C PHE A 178 7.13 4.41 -0.52
N CYS A 179 5.83 4.53 -0.81
CA CYS A 179 4.78 4.27 0.15
C CYS A 179 3.57 3.60 -0.50
N GLY A 180 2.80 2.85 0.28
CA GLY A 180 1.66 2.09 -0.19
C GLY A 180 2.02 0.85 -1.02
N SER A 181 1.05 0.01 -1.32
CA SER A 181 1.23 -1.13 -2.23
C SER A 181 1.42 -0.62 -3.66
N GLN A 182 2.58 -0.91 -4.28
CA GLN A 182 2.89 -0.44 -5.64
C GLN A 182 1.85 -0.85 -6.70
N PRO A 183 1.30 -2.09 -6.71
CA PRO A 183 0.21 -2.41 -7.64
C PRO A 183 -0.93 -1.40 -7.60
N GLY A 184 -1.40 -1.02 -6.42
CA GLY A 184 -2.45 0.00 -6.30
C GLY A 184 -2.02 1.42 -6.65
N ASN A 185 -0.71 1.72 -6.72
CA ASN A 185 -0.20 3.00 -7.20
C ASN A 185 -0.19 3.08 -8.73
N ILE A 186 0.06 1.97 -9.43
CA ILE A 186 0.09 1.93 -10.91
C ILE A 186 -1.25 1.55 -11.55
N VAL A 187 -2.09 0.74 -10.87
CA VAL A 187 -3.41 0.33 -11.37
C VAL A 187 -4.53 0.56 -10.35
N GLY A 188 -4.55 1.75 -9.80
CA GLY A 188 -5.43 2.14 -8.71
C GLY A 188 -6.92 2.25 -9.05
N ASN A 189 -7.32 1.96 -10.28
CA ASN A 189 -8.70 1.90 -10.74
C ASN A 189 -9.41 0.58 -10.39
N TYR A 190 -8.66 -0.50 -10.10
CA TYR A 190 -9.22 -1.78 -9.64
C TYR A 190 -8.47 -2.42 -8.48
N ILE A 191 -7.25 -1.96 -8.15
CA ILE A 191 -6.52 -2.34 -6.93
C ILE A 191 -6.58 -1.19 -5.93
N TYR A 192 -7.23 -1.40 -4.80
CA TYR A 192 -7.44 -0.34 -3.84
C TYR A 192 -6.46 -0.45 -2.67
N ASN A 193 -5.70 0.62 -2.50
CA ASN A 193 -4.83 0.83 -1.35
C ASN A 193 -5.57 1.59 -0.25
N TRP A 194 -5.03 1.54 0.96
CA TRP A 194 -5.40 2.42 2.05
C TRP A 194 -5.59 3.89 1.58
N PRO A 195 -6.64 4.58 1.98
CA PRO A 195 -7.66 4.23 2.97
C PRO A 195 -8.93 3.61 2.36
N ILE A 196 -8.90 3.13 1.13
CA ILE A 196 -10.06 2.52 0.49
C ILE A 196 -10.09 1.03 0.79
N SER A 197 -11.20 0.57 1.36
CA SER A 197 -11.49 -0.85 1.55
C SER A 197 -12.57 -1.32 0.58
N GLN A 198 -12.52 -2.59 0.25
CA GLN A 198 -13.48 -3.31 -0.56
C GLN A 198 -13.90 -4.59 0.14
N TRP A 199 -15.03 -5.17 -0.21
CA TRP A 199 -15.40 -6.48 0.27
C TRP A 199 -14.40 -7.51 -0.26
N GLY A 200 -13.92 -8.37 0.62
CA GLY A 200 -12.97 -9.40 0.25
C GLY A 200 -12.70 -10.39 1.35
N ALA A 201 -11.92 -11.41 0.99
CA ALA A 201 -11.41 -12.41 1.91
C ALA A 201 -9.95 -12.72 1.58
N ILE A 202 -9.17 -12.96 2.62
CA ILE A 202 -7.74 -13.30 2.54
C ILE A 202 -7.52 -14.57 3.34
N ALA A 203 -7.02 -15.62 2.69
CA ALA A 203 -6.56 -16.84 3.35
C ALA A 203 -5.03 -16.86 3.36
N THR A 204 -4.45 -17.07 4.53
CA THR A 204 -3.00 -17.16 4.74
C THR A 204 -2.68 -18.51 5.34
N LEU A 205 -1.80 -19.29 4.68
CA LEU A 205 -1.16 -20.48 5.20
C LEU A 205 0.20 -20.07 5.77
N ASN A 206 0.33 -20.11 7.08
CA ASN A 206 1.59 -19.88 7.78
C ASN A 206 2.46 -21.14 7.70
N VAL A 207 3.68 -21.01 7.17
CA VAL A 207 4.63 -22.09 7.03
C VAL A 207 5.77 -21.84 8.03
N PRO A 208 5.88 -22.65 9.10
CA PRO A 208 6.91 -22.47 10.11
C PRO A 208 8.30 -22.32 9.52
N GLU A 209 9.10 -21.41 10.06
CA GLU A 209 10.48 -21.09 9.66
C GLU A 209 10.67 -20.59 8.21
N PHE A 210 9.66 -20.72 7.36
CA PHE A 210 9.69 -20.18 6.01
C PHE A 210 9.03 -18.81 5.94
N GLY A 211 7.76 -18.69 6.34
CA GLY A 211 6.94 -17.48 6.19
C GLY A 211 5.49 -17.83 5.92
N TYR A 212 4.95 -17.47 4.74
CA TYR A 212 3.56 -17.77 4.42
C TYR A 212 3.29 -17.86 2.91
N ILE A 213 2.17 -18.50 2.58
CA ILE A 213 1.51 -18.42 1.28
C ILE A 213 0.14 -17.78 1.51
N ARG A 214 -0.23 -16.82 0.69
CA ARG A 214 -1.48 -16.06 0.85
C ARG A 214 -2.20 -15.96 -0.47
N ALA A 215 -3.54 -16.10 -0.43
CA ALA A 215 -4.42 -15.85 -1.56
C ALA A 215 -5.60 -14.99 -1.11
N GLY A 216 -6.15 -14.20 -2.02
CA GLY A 216 -7.28 -13.34 -1.75
C GLY A 216 -8.33 -13.35 -2.86
N ILE A 217 -9.52 -12.92 -2.51
CA ILE A 217 -10.60 -12.59 -3.43
C ILE A 217 -11.23 -11.27 -2.98
N PHE A 218 -11.38 -10.33 -3.90
CA PHE A 218 -11.89 -9.00 -3.60
C PHE A 218 -12.89 -8.56 -4.67
N ASP A 219 -13.94 -7.88 -4.24
CA ASP A 219 -14.87 -7.20 -5.12
C ASP A 219 -14.21 -6.01 -5.79
N VAL A 220 -14.34 -5.88 -7.11
CA VAL A 220 -13.91 -4.69 -7.86
C VAL A 220 -15.16 -3.89 -8.19
N ASN A 221 -15.21 -2.65 -7.68
CA ASN A 221 -16.35 -1.76 -7.89
C ASN A 221 -15.87 -0.31 -7.79
N GLY A 222 -16.04 0.46 -8.86
CA GLY A 222 -15.65 1.86 -8.94
C GLY A 222 -16.31 2.75 -7.87
N SER A 223 -17.46 2.34 -7.33
CA SER A 223 -18.16 3.07 -6.26
C SER A 223 -17.36 3.16 -4.96
N TYR A 224 -16.42 2.25 -4.69
CA TYR A 224 -15.51 2.37 -3.54
C TYR A 224 -14.63 3.63 -3.60
N LEU A 225 -14.38 4.16 -4.79
CA LEU A 225 -13.59 5.37 -5.02
C LEU A 225 -14.40 6.65 -4.82
N SER A 226 -15.74 6.58 -4.81
CA SER A 226 -16.62 7.75 -4.70
C SER A 226 -16.41 8.50 -3.38
N TYR A 227 -16.50 9.81 -3.44
CA TYR A 227 -16.49 10.69 -2.27
C TYR A 227 -17.83 10.70 -1.51
N ASP A 228 -18.92 10.28 -2.13
CA ASP A 228 -20.27 10.33 -1.54
C ASP A 228 -20.49 9.24 -0.50
N ASN A 229 -19.70 8.18 -0.54
CA ASN A 229 -19.80 7.02 0.34
C ASN A 229 -18.87 7.15 1.56
N LYS A 230 -19.19 8.01 2.50
CA LYS A 230 -18.28 8.49 3.55
C LYS A 230 -18.14 7.58 4.76
N LEU A 231 -19.22 7.27 5.47
CA LEU A 231 -19.16 6.60 6.77
C LEU A 231 -19.72 5.19 6.77
N LEU A 232 -20.81 5.00 6.08
CA LEU A 232 -21.49 3.73 5.88
C LEU A 232 -22.10 3.79 4.49
N PRO A 233 -21.67 3.07 3.51
CA PRO A 233 -22.43 1.90 3.17
C PRO A 233 -21.56 0.67 3.33
N VAL A 234 -22.18 -0.33 3.89
CA VAL A 234 -21.61 -1.66 4.02
C VAL A 234 -21.68 -2.39 2.68
N TRP A 235 -22.59 -1.97 1.81
CA TRP A 235 -22.89 -2.63 0.54
C TRP A 235 -22.90 -1.66 -0.65
N TYR A 236 -22.30 -2.10 -1.76
CA TYR A 236 -22.33 -1.41 -3.05
C TYR A 236 -22.91 -2.35 -4.09
N PRO A 237 -23.99 -1.96 -4.80
CA PRO A 237 -24.47 -2.73 -5.95
C PRO A 237 -23.48 -2.62 -7.13
N ASP A 238 -23.66 -3.48 -8.13
CA ASP A 238 -23.01 -3.40 -9.44
C ASP A 238 -21.48 -3.61 -9.41
N SER A 239 -21.08 -4.83 -8.97
CA SER A 239 -19.68 -5.26 -9.06
C SER A 239 -19.18 -5.27 -10.51
N ASP A 240 -18.02 -4.65 -10.75
CA ASP A 240 -17.32 -4.66 -12.04
C ASP A 240 -16.57 -5.99 -12.28
N GLY A 241 -16.40 -6.80 -11.24
CA GLY A 241 -15.67 -8.07 -11.29
C GLY A 241 -14.99 -8.42 -9.98
N VAL A 242 -14.06 -9.37 -10.05
CA VAL A 242 -13.28 -9.80 -8.89
C VAL A 242 -11.77 -9.67 -9.15
N LEU A 243 -11.03 -9.35 -8.09
CA LEU A 243 -9.58 -9.33 -8.04
C LEU A 243 -9.07 -10.52 -7.23
N LEU A 244 -8.13 -11.27 -7.78
CA LEU A 244 -7.58 -12.52 -7.25
C LEU A 244 -6.06 -12.39 -7.09
N PRO A 245 -5.54 -11.84 -5.98
CA PRO A 245 -4.10 -11.82 -5.71
C PRO A 245 -3.63 -13.12 -5.05
N ILE A 246 -2.35 -13.45 -5.32
CA ILE A 246 -1.58 -14.48 -4.62
C ILE A 246 -0.21 -13.94 -4.24
N GLU A 247 0.30 -14.32 -3.06
CA GLU A 247 1.62 -13.91 -2.57
C GLU A 247 2.29 -15.04 -1.81
N ILE A 248 3.58 -15.22 -2.05
CA ILE A 248 4.47 -16.07 -1.27
C ILE A 248 5.49 -15.16 -0.59
N ALA A 249 5.68 -15.32 0.71
CA ALA A 249 6.64 -14.59 1.49
C ALA A 249 7.62 -15.53 2.20
N TRP A 250 8.90 -15.33 1.95
CA TRP A 250 9.97 -15.90 2.74
C TRP A 250 10.45 -14.89 3.77
N LEU A 251 10.43 -15.27 5.06
CA LEU A 251 10.72 -14.40 6.20
C LEU A 251 11.94 -14.91 6.99
N PRO A 252 13.14 -14.90 6.40
CA PRO A 252 14.34 -15.42 7.04
C PRO A 252 14.75 -14.57 8.24
N LYS A 253 15.41 -15.22 9.18
CA LYS A 253 16.01 -14.60 10.37
C LYS A 253 17.50 -14.95 10.40
N PHE A 254 18.30 -14.20 9.65
CA PHE A 254 19.75 -14.41 9.62
C PHE A 254 20.42 -13.99 10.94
N ASP A 255 21.65 -14.46 11.14
CA ASP A 255 22.49 -14.16 12.32
C ASP A 255 21.76 -14.43 13.64
N GLY A 256 21.20 -15.65 13.79
CA GLY A 256 20.47 -16.04 15.00
C GLY A 256 19.21 -15.20 15.29
N GLY A 257 18.57 -14.64 14.26
CA GLY A 257 17.37 -13.82 14.37
C GLY A 257 17.64 -12.31 14.48
N ARG A 258 18.89 -11.90 14.45
CA ARG A 258 19.27 -10.48 14.57
C ARG A 258 19.03 -9.68 13.30
N LEU A 259 19.09 -10.35 12.14
CA LEU A 259 18.97 -9.73 10.81
C LEU A 259 17.74 -10.28 10.08
N PRO A 260 16.52 -9.81 10.40
CA PRO A 260 15.31 -10.27 9.73
C PRO A 260 15.26 -9.79 8.28
N GLY A 261 14.73 -10.64 7.40
CA GLY A 261 14.40 -10.33 6.02
C GLY A 261 12.93 -10.58 5.71
N SER A 262 12.44 -9.97 4.65
CA SER A 262 11.09 -10.17 4.10
C SER A 262 11.19 -10.13 2.58
N TYR A 263 10.98 -11.27 1.94
CA TYR A 263 11.07 -11.43 0.50
C TYR A 263 9.73 -11.93 -0.01
N LYS A 264 8.98 -11.07 -0.68
CA LYS A 264 7.64 -11.34 -1.16
C LYS A 264 7.61 -11.32 -2.66
N ILE A 265 6.94 -12.31 -3.22
CA ILE A 265 6.66 -12.44 -4.64
C ILE A 265 5.16 -12.64 -4.79
N GLY A 266 4.52 -11.86 -5.63
CA GLY A 266 3.09 -12.00 -5.85
C GLY A 266 2.65 -11.62 -7.25
N ALA A 267 1.44 -12.06 -7.56
CA ALA A 267 0.77 -11.77 -8.81
C ALA A 267 -0.72 -11.53 -8.54
N TRP A 268 -1.39 -10.92 -9.49
CA TRP A 268 -2.83 -10.75 -9.45
C TRP A 268 -3.47 -10.96 -10.81
N TYR A 269 -4.74 -11.32 -10.76
CA TYR A 269 -5.63 -11.39 -11.91
C TYR A 269 -6.96 -10.74 -11.56
N SER A 270 -7.53 -9.96 -12.46
CA SER A 270 -8.87 -9.38 -12.27
C SER A 270 -9.77 -9.68 -13.46
N THR A 271 -11.01 -10.03 -13.17
CA THR A 271 -12.05 -10.23 -14.18
C THR A 271 -12.76 -8.93 -14.59
N ALA A 272 -12.43 -7.82 -13.92
CA ALA A 272 -12.98 -6.52 -14.27
C ALA A 272 -12.69 -6.14 -15.72
N THR A 273 -13.54 -5.30 -16.29
CA THR A 273 -13.41 -4.81 -17.66
C THR A 273 -13.04 -3.33 -17.63
N LEU A 274 -11.96 -2.97 -18.33
CA LEU A 274 -11.49 -1.59 -18.47
C LEU A 274 -11.28 -1.27 -19.95
N SER A 275 -11.30 0.03 -20.27
CA SER A 275 -10.95 0.49 -21.60
C SER A 275 -9.46 0.25 -21.90
N ASP A 276 -9.15 -0.19 -23.11
CA ASP A 276 -7.78 -0.17 -23.65
C ASP A 276 -7.24 1.27 -23.61
N VAL A 277 -5.96 1.46 -23.32
CA VAL A 277 -5.37 2.80 -23.17
C VAL A 277 -5.12 3.50 -24.50
N VAL A 278 -5.16 2.78 -25.64
CA VAL A 278 -4.77 3.30 -26.96
C VAL A 278 -5.76 2.93 -28.05
N SER A 279 -6.24 1.67 -28.08
CA SER A 279 -6.95 1.11 -29.24
C SER A 279 -8.45 1.29 -29.15
N ASP A 280 -9.05 1.80 -30.21
CA ASP A 280 -10.50 1.77 -30.41
C ASP A 280 -10.98 0.38 -30.88
N VAL A 281 -12.28 0.24 -31.07
CA VAL A 281 -12.93 -1.02 -31.51
C VAL A 281 -12.48 -1.49 -32.91
N THR A 282 -11.74 -0.68 -33.65
CA THR A 282 -11.13 -1.01 -34.96
C THR A 282 -9.61 -1.18 -34.88
N SER A 283 -9.03 -1.21 -33.68
CA SER A 283 -7.59 -1.30 -33.40
C SER A 283 -6.79 -0.08 -33.86
N ASN A 284 -7.45 1.07 -34.04
CA ASN A 284 -6.83 2.34 -34.35
C ASN A 284 -6.81 3.28 -33.12
N ILE A 285 -6.20 4.46 -33.28
CA ILE A 285 -6.17 5.48 -32.22
C ILE A 285 -7.48 6.30 -32.29
N PRO A 286 -8.27 6.41 -31.21
CA PRO A 286 -9.55 7.14 -31.21
C PRO A 286 -9.51 8.56 -31.80
N ALA A 287 -8.41 9.26 -31.57
CA ALA A 287 -8.23 10.62 -32.10
C ALA A 287 -8.22 10.69 -33.66
N THR A 288 -8.02 9.55 -34.34
CA THR A 288 -8.06 9.47 -35.82
C THR A 288 -9.39 8.96 -36.36
N THR A 289 -10.19 8.29 -35.57
CA THR A 289 -11.43 7.61 -35.98
C THR A 289 -12.69 8.18 -35.38
N GLY A 290 -12.57 8.78 -34.15
CA GLY A 290 -13.72 9.19 -33.35
C GLY A 290 -14.46 8.03 -32.67
N LEU A 291 -13.96 6.78 -32.76
CA LEU A 291 -14.59 5.60 -32.21
C LEU A 291 -14.21 5.38 -30.74
N PRO A 292 -15.06 4.69 -29.95
CA PRO A 292 -14.77 4.41 -28.55
C PRO A 292 -13.63 3.39 -28.40
N LEU A 293 -12.91 3.49 -27.27
CA LEU A 293 -11.89 2.52 -26.89
C LEU A 293 -12.47 1.11 -26.71
N VAL A 294 -11.73 0.10 -27.15
CA VAL A 294 -12.09 -1.29 -26.93
C VAL A 294 -12.07 -1.63 -25.43
N GLN A 295 -13.03 -2.43 -24.99
CA GLN A 295 -13.10 -2.93 -23.63
C GLN A 295 -12.30 -4.22 -23.50
N SER A 296 -11.39 -4.27 -22.54
CA SER A 296 -10.53 -5.40 -22.26
C SER A 296 -10.79 -5.94 -20.85
N SER A 297 -10.87 -7.26 -20.74
CA SER A 297 -11.00 -7.99 -19.47
C SER A 297 -9.78 -8.89 -19.23
N GLY A 298 -9.66 -9.43 -18.03
CA GLY A 298 -8.53 -10.31 -17.70
C GLY A 298 -7.26 -9.52 -17.40
N LEU A 299 -7.39 -8.51 -16.54
CA LEU A 299 -6.29 -7.63 -16.12
C LEU A 299 -5.35 -8.40 -15.20
N TYR A 300 -4.04 -8.21 -15.34
CA TYR A 300 -3.07 -8.96 -14.55
C TYR A 300 -1.80 -8.15 -14.26
N GLY A 301 -1.02 -8.66 -13.33
CA GLY A 301 0.30 -8.12 -13.07
C GLY A 301 1.05 -8.94 -12.04
N PHE A 302 2.25 -8.46 -11.73
CA PHE A 302 3.22 -9.13 -10.89
C PHE A 302 3.97 -8.12 -10.04
N TYR A 303 4.42 -8.54 -8.84
CA TYR A 303 5.25 -7.69 -7.98
C TYR A 303 6.28 -8.48 -7.17
N LEU A 304 7.33 -7.75 -6.76
CA LEU A 304 8.35 -8.17 -5.80
C LEU A 304 8.45 -7.10 -4.72
N ASN A 305 8.51 -7.52 -3.45
CA ASN A 305 8.84 -6.64 -2.33
C ASN A 305 9.91 -7.31 -1.49
N PHE A 306 11.11 -6.76 -1.48
CA PHE A 306 12.24 -7.28 -0.73
C PHE A 306 12.68 -6.25 0.30
N GLU A 307 12.84 -6.70 1.53
CA GLU A 307 13.34 -5.90 2.65
C GLU A 307 14.32 -6.73 3.46
N GLN A 308 15.50 -6.18 3.79
CA GLN A 308 16.54 -6.87 4.54
C GLN A 308 17.21 -5.95 5.54
N GLN A 309 17.27 -6.38 6.78
CA GLN A 309 18.18 -5.80 7.78
C GLN A 309 19.61 -6.30 7.52
N PHE A 310 20.54 -5.40 7.19
CA PHE A 310 21.92 -5.78 6.87
C PHE A 310 22.85 -5.74 8.08
N THR A 311 22.61 -4.77 8.97
CA THR A 311 23.41 -4.62 10.20
C THR A 311 22.49 -4.38 11.38
N ARG A 312 22.99 -4.68 12.58
CA ARG A 312 22.31 -4.36 13.83
C ARG A 312 23.28 -3.69 14.80
N ASN A 313 22.88 -2.54 15.32
CA ASN A 313 23.61 -1.86 16.38
C ASN A 313 23.36 -2.54 17.74
N THR A 314 24.16 -2.20 18.74
CA THR A 314 24.09 -2.75 20.12
C THR A 314 22.94 -2.17 20.96
N SER A 315 22.12 -1.27 20.37
CA SER A 315 20.97 -0.68 21.08
C SER A 315 19.82 -1.67 21.31
N ASP A 316 18.98 -1.41 22.28
CA ASP A 316 17.76 -2.21 22.55
C ASP A 316 16.71 -2.09 21.42
N ASN A 317 16.87 -1.12 20.52
CA ASN A 317 16.00 -0.96 19.36
C ASN A 317 16.28 -2.04 18.30
N ALA A 318 15.33 -2.96 18.12
CA ALA A 318 15.46 -4.07 17.16
C ALA A 318 15.63 -3.60 15.70
N LYS A 319 15.26 -2.36 15.37
CA LYS A 319 15.41 -1.77 14.04
C LYS A 319 16.73 -1.01 13.87
N ALA A 320 17.54 -0.84 14.94
CA ALA A 320 18.80 -0.10 14.87
C ALA A 320 19.82 -0.80 13.97
N GLY A 321 20.38 -0.04 13.05
CA GLY A 321 21.30 -0.49 12.02
C GLY A 321 20.82 -0.15 10.61
N LEU A 322 21.44 -0.73 9.60
CA LEU A 322 21.14 -0.52 8.19
C LEU A 322 20.11 -1.54 7.69
N ARG A 323 19.03 -1.05 7.11
CA ARG A 323 18.01 -1.80 6.38
C ARG A 323 17.89 -1.28 4.95
N GLY A 324 17.70 -2.17 3.99
CA GLY A 324 17.39 -1.81 2.61
C GLY A 324 16.11 -2.48 2.14
N PHE A 325 15.49 -1.88 1.12
CA PHE A 325 14.33 -2.43 0.45
C PHE A 325 14.40 -2.22 -1.06
N VAL A 326 13.76 -3.12 -1.80
CA VAL A 326 13.50 -3.01 -3.23
C VAL A 326 12.08 -3.49 -3.52
N ASN A 327 11.32 -2.66 -4.22
CA ASN A 327 9.97 -2.96 -4.67
C ASN A 327 9.92 -2.84 -6.20
N PHE A 328 9.23 -3.77 -6.82
CA PHE A 328 9.04 -3.82 -8.26
C PHE A 328 7.62 -4.26 -8.57
N SER A 329 6.96 -3.60 -9.50
CA SER A 329 5.63 -3.99 -9.97
C SER A 329 5.49 -3.73 -11.47
N ILE A 330 4.83 -4.66 -12.15
CA ILE A 330 4.41 -4.52 -13.55
C ILE A 330 2.93 -4.88 -13.67
N ALA A 331 2.24 -4.20 -14.57
CA ALA A 331 0.85 -4.44 -14.93
C ALA A 331 0.70 -4.68 -16.43
N ASP A 332 -0.45 -5.22 -16.85
CA ASP A 332 -0.76 -5.39 -18.26
C ASP A 332 -0.66 -4.06 -19.01
N GLN A 333 -0.29 -4.09 -20.29
CA GLN A 333 -0.14 -2.91 -21.11
C GLN A 333 -1.40 -2.55 -21.91
N GLN A 334 -2.46 -3.33 -21.83
CA GLN A 334 -3.71 -2.99 -22.54
C GLN A 334 -4.48 -1.91 -21.79
N THR A 335 -4.52 -1.98 -20.46
CA THR A 335 -5.41 -1.14 -19.66
C THR A 335 -4.68 -0.20 -18.70
N SER A 336 -3.36 -0.35 -18.53
CA SER A 336 -2.58 0.41 -17.55
C SER A 336 -1.84 1.58 -18.18
N ALA A 337 -2.15 2.81 -17.82
CA ALA A 337 -1.45 4.00 -18.31
C ALA A 337 0.00 4.08 -17.80
N THR A 338 0.23 3.75 -16.54
CA THR A 338 1.54 3.46 -15.96
C THR A 338 1.64 1.95 -15.78
N TRP A 339 2.62 1.32 -16.38
CA TRP A 339 2.71 -0.15 -16.43
C TRP A 339 3.78 -0.75 -15.53
N MET A 340 4.76 0.05 -15.13
CA MET A 340 5.88 -0.42 -14.31
C MET A 340 6.31 0.63 -13.29
N GLN A 341 6.64 0.17 -12.09
CA GLN A 341 7.28 0.99 -11.05
C GLN A 341 8.38 0.17 -10.38
N VAL A 342 9.53 0.80 -10.18
CA VAL A 342 10.64 0.27 -9.37
C VAL A 342 10.97 1.31 -8.32
N ALA A 343 11.14 0.88 -7.07
CA ALA A 343 11.58 1.74 -5.98
C ALA A 343 12.50 0.97 -5.05
N GLY A 344 13.51 1.62 -4.52
CA GLY A 344 14.40 1.04 -3.54
C GLY A 344 14.96 2.10 -2.61
N GLY A 345 15.52 1.69 -1.50
CA GLY A 345 16.10 2.62 -0.56
C GLY A 345 16.83 1.97 0.59
N LEU A 346 17.48 2.83 1.36
CA LEU A 346 18.24 2.49 2.57
C LEU A 346 17.70 3.29 3.74
N VAL A 347 17.58 2.66 4.88
CA VAL A 347 17.19 3.26 6.15
C VAL A 347 18.22 2.89 7.20
N TYR A 348 18.93 3.88 7.76
CA TYR A 348 19.87 3.69 8.86
C TYR A 348 19.27 4.24 10.15
N THR A 349 18.91 3.35 11.07
CA THR A 349 18.29 3.69 12.37
C THR A 349 19.37 3.71 13.46
N GLY A 350 19.33 4.70 14.35
CA GLY A 350 20.31 4.91 15.40
C GLY A 350 21.64 5.46 14.88
N PRO A 351 21.64 6.56 14.08
CA PRO A 351 22.86 7.15 13.55
C PRO A 351 23.76 7.73 14.65
N PHE A 352 23.17 8.08 15.79
CA PHE A 352 23.87 8.63 16.94
C PHE A 352 23.52 7.84 18.20
N THR A 353 24.51 7.58 19.07
CA THR A 353 24.29 6.85 20.34
C THR A 353 23.34 7.57 21.28
N SER A 354 23.34 8.91 21.29
CA SER A 354 22.39 9.73 22.06
C SER A 354 20.96 9.75 21.48
N ARG A 355 20.78 9.26 20.25
CA ARG A 355 19.53 9.28 19.51
C ARG A 355 19.27 7.92 18.80
N PRO A 356 19.07 6.85 19.57
CA PRO A 356 19.04 5.49 19.03
C PRO A 356 17.80 5.17 18.19
N ASN A 357 16.77 6.02 18.25
CA ASN A 357 15.52 5.84 17.51
C ASN A 357 15.41 6.73 16.26
N ASP A 358 16.32 7.68 16.10
CA ASP A 358 16.35 8.53 14.89
C ASP A 358 16.81 7.71 13.68
N SER A 359 16.51 8.21 12.49
CA SER A 359 16.91 7.54 11.26
C SER A 359 17.38 8.52 10.18
N ILE A 360 18.23 8.04 9.30
CA ILE A 360 18.56 8.69 8.03
C ILE A 360 18.12 7.73 6.94
N SER A 361 17.36 8.23 5.96
CA SER A 361 16.82 7.38 4.88
C SER A 361 17.02 8.04 3.53
N PHE A 362 17.34 7.22 2.56
CA PHE A 362 17.44 7.61 1.15
C PHE A 362 16.64 6.64 0.29
N GLY A 363 15.80 7.16 -0.60
CA GLY A 363 15.02 6.41 -1.57
C GLY A 363 15.28 6.89 -2.99
N ALA A 364 15.26 5.95 -3.93
CA ALA A 364 15.31 6.19 -5.37
C ALA A 364 14.30 5.29 -6.07
N GLY A 365 13.55 5.84 -7.05
CA GLY A 365 12.54 5.09 -7.76
C GLY A 365 12.25 5.66 -9.14
N THR A 366 11.55 4.85 -9.95
CA THR A 366 11.11 5.24 -11.29
C THR A 366 9.73 4.68 -11.56
N THR A 367 8.90 5.49 -12.21
CA THR A 367 7.59 5.11 -12.73
C THR A 367 7.61 5.30 -14.24
N GLN A 368 7.07 4.32 -14.98
CA GLN A 368 7.11 4.33 -16.44
C GLN A 368 5.70 4.38 -17.02
N VAL A 369 5.52 5.32 -17.95
CA VAL A 369 4.34 5.40 -18.80
C VAL A 369 4.35 4.23 -19.79
N ASN A 370 3.17 3.71 -20.10
CA ASN A 370 2.98 2.61 -21.03
C ASN A 370 3.57 2.91 -22.42
N PRO A 371 4.44 2.04 -22.96
CA PRO A 371 5.03 2.21 -24.30
C PRO A 371 4.00 2.36 -25.41
N ARG A 372 2.81 1.74 -25.29
CA ARG A 372 1.72 1.88 -26.26
C ARG A 372 1.20 3.32 -26.31
N LEU A 373 1.04 3.99 -25.16
CA LEU A 373 0.67 5.42 -25.10
C LEU A 373 1.74 6.30 -25.74
N ILE A 374 3.02 5.99 -25.50
CA ILE A 374 4.14 6.72 -26.13
C ILE A 374 4.10 6.53 -27.65
N GLY A 375 3.88 5.31 -28.14
CA GLY A 375 3.74 5.02 -29.56
C GLY A 375 2.56 5.74 -30.20
N ALA A 376 1.40 5.75 -29.56
CA ALA A 376 0.22 6.48 -30.02
C ALA A 376 0.47 7.99 -30.10
N GLN A 377 1.11 8.57 -29.08
CA GLN A 377 1.46 9.98 -29.06
C GLN A 377 2.44 10.35 -30.19
N ASN A 378 3.44 9.54 -30.44
CA ASN A 378 4.38 9.75 -31.53
C ASN A 378 3.67 9.70 -32.92
N THR A 379 2.71 8.77 -33.09
CA THR A 379 1.90 8.68 -34.31
C THR A 379 1.04 9.94 -34.50
N LEU A 380 0.33 10.39 -33.47
CA LEU A 380 -0.50 11.59 -33.51
C LEU A 380 0.34 12.86 -33.76
N SER A 381 1.53 12.93 -33.22
CA SER A 381 2.48 14.01 -33.46
C SER A 381 2.95 13.99 -34.92
N GLY A 382 3.28 12.83 -35.47
CA GLY A 382 3.63 12.67 -36.87
C GLY A 382 2.52 13.09 -37.86
N LEU A 383 1.26 12.95 -37.42
CA LEU A 383 0.08 13.41 -38.16
C LEU A 383 -0.25 14.90 -37.93
N GLY A 384 0.51 15.61 -37.09
CA GLY A 384 0.25 17.01 -36.75
C GLY A 384 -0.97 17.21 -35.81
N LEU A 385 -1.50 16.15 -35.25
CA LEU A 385 -2.69 16.19 -34.37
C LEU A 385 -2.34 16.51 -32.92
N GLN A 386 -1.08 16.36 -32.52
CA GLN A 386 -0.57 16.70 -31.18
C GLN A 386 0.87 17.24 -31.26
N PRO A 387 1.32 18.06 -30.28
CA PRO A 387 2.72 18.47 -30.19
C PRO A 387 3.65 17.26 -30.00
N ALA A 388 4.87 17.36 -30.53
CA ALA A 388 5.91 16.38 -30.30
C ALA A 388 6.39 16.46 -28.83
N VAL A 389 6.42 15.33 -28.15
CA VAL A 389 6.90 15.22 -26.77
C VAL A 389 7.93 14.10 -26.71
N ILE A 390 9.10 14.40 -26.16
CA ILE A 390 10.13 13.39 -25.92
C ILE A 390 9.88 12.79 -24.53
N ARG A 391 9.42 11.55 -24.49
CA ARG A 391 9.19 10.83 -23.24
C ARG A 391 10.41 10.01 -22.84
N ASN A 392 10.63 10.00 -21.53
CA ASN A 392 11.65 9.22 -20.86
C ASN A 392 11.00 8.54 -19.64
N SER A 393 11.75 8.16 -18.62
CA SER A 393 11.22 7.70 -17.33
C SER A 393 11.21 8.85 -16.35
N GLU A 394 10.19 8.92 -15.47
CA GLU A 394 10.24 9.78 -14.29
C GLU A 394 11.08 9.09 -13.22
N TYR A 395 12.02 9.82 -12.62
CA TYR A 395 12.82 9.37 -11.50
C TYR A 395 12.58 10.24 -10.27
N VAL A 396 12.40 9.59 -9.14
CA VAL A 396 12.17 10.25 -7.84
C VAL A 396 13.28 9.87 -6.89
N PHE A 397 13.83 10.87 -6.21
CA PHE A 397 14.79 10.71 -5.14
C PHE A 397 14.27 11.42 -3.89
N GLU A 398 14.37 10.77 -2.73
CA GLU A 398 14.02 11.38 -1.44
C GLU A 398 15.09 11.09 -0.41
N LEU A 399 15.56 12.15 0.26
CA LEU A 399 16.45 12.08 1.42
C LEU A 399 15.71 12.66 2.62
N GLN A 400 15.72 11.94 3.75
CA GLN A 400 15.05 12.38 4.97
C GLN A 400 15.85 12.07 6.23
N TYR A 401 15.58 12.85 7.27
CA TYR A 401 15.99 12.59 8.65
C TYR A 401 14.75 12.31 9.50
N GLY A 402 14.66 11.15 10.11
CA GLY A 402 13.56 10.76 11.01
C GLY A 402 13.94 11.10 12.45
N LEU A 403 13.42 12.19 12.98
CA LEU A 403 13.59 12.62 14.37
C LEU A 403 12.50 11.98 15.22
N VAL A 404 12.88 11.27 16.30
CA VAL A 404 11.96 10.69 17.28
C VAL A 404 12.21 11.33 18.64
N PRO A 405 11.62 12.52 18.93
CA PRO A 405 11.86 13.25 20.17
C PRO A 405 11.30 12.56 21.40
N THR A 406 10.19 11.84 21.24
CA THR A 406 9.53 11.07 22.29
C THR A 406 8.78 9.89 21.67
N PRO A 407 8.49 8.81 22.41
CA PRO A 407 7.61 7.74 21.94
C PRO A 407 6.30 8.27 21.35
N GLY A 408 5.85 7.69 20.25
CA GLY A 408 4.61 8.10 19.57
C GLY A 408 4.71 9.32 18.67
N LEU A 409 5.84 10.03 18.62
CA LEU A 409 6.04 11.19 17.73
C LEU A 409 7.28 10.98 16.84
N THR A 410 7.07 11.05 15.54
CA THR A 410 8.15 11.09 14.55
C THR A 410 7.99 12.30 13.64
N ILE A 411 9.07 13.05 13.43
CA ILE A 411 9.12 14.24 12.55
C ILE A 411 10.18 13.98 11.49
N ARG A 412 9.81 14.08 10.20
CA ARG A 412 10.68 13.72 9.06
C ARG A 412 10.83 14.91 8.10
N PRO A 413 11.73 15.88 8.33
CA PRO A 413 12.15 16.78 7.27
C PRO A 413 12.76 15.98 6.12
N ASN A 414 12.39 16.34 4.89
CA ASN A 414 12.85 15.67 3.70
C ASN A 414 13.05 16.62 2.52
N VAL A 415 13.83 16.13 1.56
CA VAL A 415 14.05 16.79 0.27
C VAL A 415 13.73 15.76 -0.81
N GLN A 416 12.86 16.12 -1.75
CA GLN A 416 12.50 15.29 -2.90
C GLN A 416 13.02 15.97 -4.16
N TYR A 417 13.65 15.20 -5.03
CA TYR A 417 14.06 15.63 -6.36
C TYR A 417 13.43 14.72 -7.40
N ILE A 418 12.64 15.31 -8.30
CA ILE A 418 11.97 14.59 -9.37
C ILE A 418 12.61 15.01 -10.69
N TYR A 419 13.21 14.04 -11.37
CA TYR A 419 13.84 14.19 -12.66
C TYR A 419 12.89 13.73 -13.77
N THR A 420 12.76 14.51 -14.83
CA THR A 420 11.81 14.29 -15.95
C THR A 420 10.37 14.05 -15.47
N PRO A 421 9.73 15.04 -14.81
CA PRO A 421 8.35 14.91 -14.34
C PRO A 421 7.39 14.64 -15.51
N ASP A 422 6.34 13.83 -15.27
CA ASP A 422 5.42 13.27 -16.29
C ASP A 422 6.16 12.50 -17.41
N THR A 423 7.37 12.03 -17.14
CA THR A 423 8.25 11.38 -18.14
C THR A 423 8.65 12.27 -19.33
N ILE A 424 8.37 13.55 -19.29
CA ILE A 424 8.61 14.50 -20.40
C ILE A 424 9.98 15.17 -20.23
N SER A 425 10.91 14.91 -21.15
CA SER A 425 12.29 15.41 -21.08
C SER A 425 12.40 16.94 -21.17
N GLN A 426 11.39 17.61 -21.73
CA GLN A 426 11.33 19.07 -21.81
C GLN A 426 10.86 19.73 -20.52
N ASN A 427 10.25 18.99 -19.60
CA ASN A 427 9.79 19.52 -18.34
C ASN A 427 10.97 19.85 -17.41
N VAL A 428 10.84 20.94 -16.68
CA VAL A 428 11.84 21.34 -15.68
C VAL A 428 11.76 20.39 -14.49
N ASN A 429 12.91 19.95 -13.99
CA ASN A 429 12.99 19.10 -12.81
C ASN A 429 12.42 19.79 -11.59
N ILE A 430 11.82 19.00 -10.69
CA ILE A 430 11.12 19.50 -9.52
C ILE A 430 11.98 19.31 -8.27
N LEU A 431 12.02 20.33 -7.40
CA LEU A 431 12.61 20.24 -6.07
C LEU A 431 11.56 20.58 -5.02
N VAL A 432 11.26 19.62 -4.15
CA VAL A 432 10.30 19.77 -3.04
C VAL A 432 11.01 19.65 -1.71
N LEU A 433 10.72 20.59 -0.79
CA LEU A 433 11.08 20.50 0.61
C LEU A 433 9.87 20.02 1.40
N GLY A 434 10.00 18.92 2.12
CA GLY A 434 8.91 18.26 2.83
C GLY A 434 9.11 18.17 4.33
N LEU A 435 8.00 18.02 5.05
CA LEU A 435 7.98 17.72 6.48
C LEU A 435 6.82 16.76 6.76
N LYS A 436 7.14 15.50 7.03
CA LYS A 436 6.16 14.48 7.43
C LYS A 436 6.17 14.32 8.95
N THR A 437 5.00 14.41 9.57
CA THR A 437 4.83 14.19 11.01
C THR A 437 3.91 12.99 11.22
N VAL A 438 4.32 12.05 12.05
CA VAL A 438 3.54 10.87 12.43
C VAL A 438 3.32 10.87 13.93
N ILE A 439 2.07 10.79 14.36
CA ILE A 439 1.68 10.75 15.77
C ILE A 439 0.84 9.51 16.03
N ASN A 440 1.21 8.75 17.04
CA ASN A 440 0.40 7.67 17.61
C ASN A 440 -0.01 8.09 19.02
N PHE A 441 -1.32 8.19 19.27
CA PHE A 441 -1.87 8.66 20.55
C PHE A 441 -2.11 7.52 21.54
#